data_c4c50f46a8952531de0b98a822b93aa0
#
_entry.id   c4c50f46a8952531de0b98a822b93aa0
#
_cell.length_a   1.000
_cell.length_b   1.000
_cell.length_c   1.000
_cell.angle_alpha   90.00
_cell.angle_beta   90.00
_cell.angle_gamma   90.00
#
_symmetry.space_group_name_H-M   'P 1'
#
loop_
_entity.id
_entity.type
_entity.pdbx_description
1 polymer ?
#
loop_
_entity_poly.entity_id
_entity_poly.type
_entity_poly.pdbx_seq_one_letter_code
_entity_poly.pdbx_strand_id
1 'polypeptide(L)'
;MNEDRIARLYGDCVRFHGHDCPLLALGVRVCETALERLKLEDPAPGRLVCVSEFDGCCVDAIQIGLHCTAGAKHLLYYKTGKLIFTVYDLETSADVRICARKEIAEDIRQMEPEAVLAAPEDALFTFEKAHPLTPRTLAKVRRTCTTPAPSVPHRISGVQDCPDQFRKFDSQN
;
A
#
# COMPACT_ATOMS: atom_id res chain seq x y z
N MET A 1 -14.38 12.59 1.57
CA MET A 1 -13.81 11.47 0.78
C MET A 1 -13.90 11.84 -0.69
N ASN A 2 -12.83 11.77 -1.45
CA ASN A 2 -12.82 12.13 -2.87
C ASN A 2 -12.99 10.85 -3.71
N GLU A 3 -14.21 10.57 -4.17
CA GLU A 3 -14.57 9.37 -4.93
C GLU A 3 -13.73 9.22 -6.22
N ASP A 4 -13.45 10.32 -6.91
CA ASP A 4 -12.61 10.32 -8.12
C ASP A 4 -11.17 9.89 -7.84
N ARG A 5 -10.65 10.20 -6.66
CA ARG A 5 -9.32 9.79 -6.24
C ARG A 5 -9.27 8.31 -5.94
N ILE A 6 -10.26 7.79 -5.22
CA ILE A 6 -10.39 6.37 -4.91
C ILE A 6 -10.50 5.56 -6.21
N ALA A 7 -11.35 5.98 -7.13
CA ALA A 7 -11.54 5.28 -8.41
C ALA A 7 -10.26 5.25 -9.26
N ARG A 8 -9.51 6.36 -9.31
CA ARG A 8 -8.21 6.43 -10.01
C ARG A 8 -7.18 5.52 -9.36
N LEU A 9 -7.02 5.62 -8.04
CA LEU A 9 -6.07 4.78 -7.31
C LEU A 9 -6.40 3.30 -7.49
N TYR A 10 -7.69 2.94 -7.42
CA TYR A 10 -8.12 1.56 -7.62
C TYR A 10 -7.79 1.06 -9.04
N GLY A 11 -8.04 1.87 -10.06
CA GLY A 11 -7.66 1.55 -11.44
C GLY A 11 -6.15 1.33 -11.62
N ASP A 12 -5.31 2.14 -10.96
CA ASP A 12 -3.85 1.96 -10.95
C ASP A 12 -3.45 0.65 -10.24
N CYS A 13 -4.09 0.36 -9.12
CA CYS A 13 -3.87 -0.87 -8.36
C CYS A 13 -4.27 -2.11 -9.15
N VAL A 14 -5.41 -2.10 -9.85
CA VAL A 14 -5.85 -3.22 -10.71
C VAL A 14 -4.86 -3.47 -11.85
N ARG A 15 -4.34 -2.40 -12.48
CA ARG A 15 -3.30 -2.55 -13.53
C ARG A 15 -2.01 -3.16 -12.99
N PHE A 16 -1.60 -2.78 -11.79
CA PHE A 16 -0.40 -3.32 -11.15
C PHE A 16 -0.60 -4.76 -10.67
N HIS A 17 -1.73 -5.03 -10.02
CA HIS A 17 -2.06 -6.33 -9.41
C HIS A 17 -2.47 -7.39 -10.43
N GLY A 18 -2.97 -6.97 -11.60
CA GLY A 18 -3.34 -7.84 -12.72
C GLY A 18 -4.77 -8.36 -12.68
N HIS A 19 -5.54 -8.13 -11.64
CA HIS A 19 -6.95 -8.45 -11.57
C HIS A 19 -7.70 -7.58 -10.55
N ASP A 20 -9.01 -7.58 -10.65
CA ASP A 20 -9.95 -6.93 -9.76
C ASP A 20 -10.33 -7.87 -8.60
N CYS A 21 -10.27 -7.40 -7.35
CA CYS A 21 -10.70 -8.18 -6.20
C CYS A 21 -11.01 -7.32 -4.95
N PRO A 22 -11.88 -7.81 -4.04
CA PRO A 22 -12.28 -7.06 -2.85
C PRO A 22 -11.14 -6.81 -1.85
N LEU A 23 -10.13 -7.69 -1.79
CA LEU A 23 -8.95 -7.46 -0.96
C LEU A 23 -8.09 -6.32 -1.49
N LEU A 24 -7.99 -6.15 -2.81
CA LEU A 24 -7.30 -5.00 -3.41
C LEU A 24 -8.06 -3.71 -3.10
N ALA A 25 -9.39 -3.73 -3.24
CA ALA A 25 -10.27 -2.62 -2.88
C ALA A 25 -10.13 -2.22 -1.41
N LEU A 26 -10.05 -3.20 -0.50
CA LEU A 26 -9.79 -2.94 0.92
C LEU A 26 -8.42 -2.26 1.13
N GLY A 27 -7.39 -2.66 0.39
CA GLY A 27 -6.07 -2.03 0.42
C GLY A 27 -6.11 -0.57 0.00
N VAL A 28 -6.89 -0.22 -1.04
CA VAL A 28 -7.13 1.18 -1.45
C VAL A 28 -7.80 1.97 -0.34
N ARG A 29 -8.82 1.39 0.32
CA ARG A 29 -9.48 2.03 1.46
C ARG A 29 -8.54 2.23 2.65
N VAL A 30 -7.63 1.29 2.91
CA VAL A 30 -6.56 1.46 3.91
C VAL A 30 -5.67 2.65 3.56
N CYS A 31 -5.28 2.82 2.29
CA CYS A 31 -4.48 3.96 1.85
C CYS A 31 -5.20 5.29 2.09
N GLU A 32 -6.45 5.42 1.66
CA GLU A 32 -7.24 6.63 1.88
C GLU A 32 -7.40 6.96 3.37
N THR A 33 -7.81 5.98 4.17
CA THR A 33 -7.93 6.13 5.62
C THR A 33 -6.62 6.57 6.27
N ALA A 34 -5.49 5.97 5.87
CA ALA A 34 -4.18 6.35 6.41
C ALA A 34 -3.84 7.82 6.08
N LEU A 35 -4.04 8.23 4.83
CA LEU A 35 -3.74 9.60 4.39
C LEU A 35 -4.63 10.63 5.07
N GLU A 36 -5.93 10.39 5.18
CA GLU A 36 -6.87 11.27 5.88
C GLU A 36 -6.47 11.44 7.36
N ARG A 37 -6.15 10.35 8.05
CA ARG A 37 -5.81 10.38 9.46
C ARG A 37 -4.45 11.00 9.76
N LEU A 38 -3.49 10.83 8.85
CA LEU A 38 -2.19 11.48 8.92
C LEU A 38 -2.21 12.92 8.37
N LYS A 39 -3.35 13.37 7.81
CA LYS A 39 -3.55 14.68 7.17
C LYS A 39 -2.57 14.92 6.02
N LEU A 40 -2.43 13.92 5.18
CA LEU A 40 -1.55 13.94 4.01
C LEU A 40 -2.39 13.79 2.73
N GLU A 41 -2.02 14.51 1.68
CA GLU A 41 -2.67 14.40 0.37
C GLU A 41 -1.86 13.53 -0.59
N ASP A 42 -0.59 13.86 -0.76
CA ASP A 42 0.33 13.18 -1.69
C ASP A 42 1.73 13.09 -1.05
N PRO A 43 1.96 12.08 -0.19
CA PRO A 43 3.24 11.97 0.49
C PRO A 43 4.35 11.59 -0.47
N ALA A 44 5.50 12.28 -0.37
CA ALA A 44 6.67 11.96 -1.15
C ALA A 44 7.10 10.48 -0.91
N PRO A 45 7.61 9.78 -1.95
CA PRO A 45 8.19 8.46 -1.78
C PRO A 45 9.25 8.44 -0.68
N GLY A 46 9.15 7.47 0.23
CA GLY A 46 10.07 7.34 1.35
C GLY A 46 9.66 8.06 2.64
N ARG A 47 8.61 8.87 2.62
CA ARG A 47 8.07 9.50 3.81
C ARG A 47 7.34 8.53 4.72
N LEU A 48 6.53 7.63 4.14
CA LEU A 48 5.72 6.68 4.87
C LEU A 48 6.38 5.30 4.96
N VAL A 49 6.09 4.60 6.05
CA VAL A 49 6.41 3.19 6.26
C VAL A 49 5.14 2.47 6.67
N CYS A 50 4.83 1.37 6.02
CA CYS A 50 3.72 0.52 6.40
C CYS A 50 4.22 -0.80 6.98
N VAL A 51 3.71 -1.19 8.13
CA VAL A 51 3.82 -2.55 8.69
C VAL A 51 2.51 -3.26 8.42
N SER A 52 2.53 -4.26 7.57
CA SER A 52 1.37 -5.10 7.25
C SER A 52 1.43 -6.42 8.02
N GLU A 53 0.33 -6.78 8.67
CA GLU A 53 0.19 -8.09 9.33
C GLU A 53 -0.39 -9.15 8.38
N PHE A 54 -0.71 -8.75 7.15
CA PHE A 54 -1.24 -9.57 6.07
C PHE A 54 -0.39 -9.40 4.81
N ASP A 55 -0.19 -10.45 4.01
CA ASP A 55 0.67 -10.47 2.83
C ASP A 55 -0.09 -10.79 1.52
N GLY A 56 -1.40 -10.52 1.47
CA GLY A 56 -2.22 -10.70 0.27
C GLY A 56 -2.43 -9.42 -0.54
N CYS A 57 -3.44 -9.40 -1.41
CA CYS A 57 -3.70 -8.37 -2.42
C CYS A 57 -3.67 -6.92 -1.91
N CYS A 58 -4.07 -6.67 -0.65
CA CYS A 58 -4.04 -5.32 -0.06
C CYS A 58 -2.67 -4.65 -0.13
N VAL A 59 -1.57 -5.43 -0.08
CA VAL A 59 -0.21 -4.86 -0.04
C VAL A 59 0.19 -4.24 -1.37
N ASP A 60 -0.40 -4.66 -2.48
CA ASP A 60 -0.15 -4.04 -3.77
C ASP A 60 -0.77 -2.64 -3.84
N ALA A 61 -1.97 -2.47 -3.29
CA ALA A 61 -2.55 -1.14 -3.13
C ALA A 61 -1.71 -0.24 -2.21
N ILE A 62 -1.16 -0.76 -1.12
CA ILE A 62 -0.29 -0.02 -0.21
C ILE A 62 0.99 0.44 -0.92
N GLN A 63 1.57 -0.39 -1.79
CA GLN A 63 2.75 -0.02 -2.56
C GLN A 63 2.47 1.15 -3.52
N ILE A 64 1.31 1.15 -4.16
CA ILE A 64 0.89 2.20 -5.10
C ILE A 64 0.41 3.45 -4.35
N GLY A 65 -0.52 3.30 -3.41
CA GLY A 65 -1.23 4.42 -2.79
C GLY A 65 -0.44 5.16 -1.71
N LEU A 66 0.49 4.48 -1.04
CA LEU A 66 1.33 5.07 0.02
C LEU A 66 2.82 5.14 -0.35
N HIS A 67 3.20 4.68 -1.53
CA HIS A 67 4.61 4.53 -1.94
C HIS A 67 5.45 3.67 -0.98
N CYS A 68 4.80 2.85 -0.16
CA CYS A 68 5.45 1.92 0.75
C CYS A 68 5.84 0.65 0.01
N THR A 69 6.93 0.67 -0.76
CA THR A 69 7.33 -0.47 -1.57
C THR A 69 8.18 -1.48 -0.80
N ALA A 70 8.04 -2.77 -1.16
CA ALA A 70 8.84 -3.85 -0.59
C ALA A 70 10.33 -3.70 -0.97
N GLY A 71 10.62 -3.28 -2.21
CA GLY A 71 11.98 -3.05 -2.70
C GLY A 71 12.73 -1.96 -1.94
N ALA A 72 12.06 -0.84 -1.63
CA ALA A 72 12.61 0.23 -0.80
C ALA A 72 12.59 -0.10 0.71
N LYS A 73 12.06 -1.25 1.11
CA LYS A 73 11.91 -1.67 2.52
C LYS A 73 11.06 -0.72 3.37
N HIS A 74 10.11 -0.04 2.73
CA HIS A 74 9.10 0.78 3.39
C HIS A 74 7.79 0.01 3.61
N LEU A 75 7.63 -1.15 2.97
CA LEU A 75 6.63 -2.15 3.31
C LEU A 75 7.30 -3.24 4.13
N LEU A 76 6.89 -3.37 5.39
CA LEU A 76 7.39 -4.34 6.34
C LEU A 76 6.29 -5.35 6.66
N TYR A 77 6.66 -6.62 6.82
CA TYR A 77 5.70 -7.68 7.14
C TYR A 77 5.89 -8.18 8.56
N TYR A 78 4.77 -8.26 9.28
CA TYR A 78 4.64 -8.99 10.53
C TYR A 78 3.50 -10.01 10.40
N LYS A 79 3.75 -11.09 9.70
CA LYS A 79 2.75 -12.03 9.20
C LYS A 79 1.99 -12.76 10.30
N THR A 80 0.90 -12.18 10.78
CA THR A 80 -0.05 -12.81 11.71
C THR A 80 -1.28 -13.38 11.00
N GLY A 81 -1.44 -13.05 9.71
CA GLY A 81 -2.63 -13.39 8.92
C GLY A 81 -3.82 -12.45 9.14
N LYS A 82 -3.65 -11.38 9.92
CA LYS A 82 -4.70 -10.42 10.24
C LYS A 82 -4.69 -9.25 9.25
N LEU A 83 -5.85 -8.77 8.85
CA LEU A 83 -6.02 -7.57 8.02
C LEU A 83 -5.79 -6.31 8.87
N ILE A 84 -4.53 -6.12 9.27
CA ILE A 84 -4.07 -5.00 10.12
C ILE A 84 -2.87 -4.33 9.44
N PHE A 85 -2.94 -3.00 9.36
CA PHE A 85 -1.95 -2.17 8.70
C PHE A 85 -1.59 -1.00 9.60
N THR A 86 -0.30 -0.83 9.90
CA THR A 86 0.18 0.31 10.69
C THR A 86 1.05 1.19 9.80
N VAL A 87 0.63 2.43 9.60
CA VAL A 87 1.34 3.41 8.77
C VAL A 87 1.99 4.44 9.69
N TYR A 88 3.27 4.70 9.45
CA TYR A 88 4.09 5.66 10.20
C TYR A 88 4.57 6.76 9.26
N ASP A 89 4.40 8.02 9.67
CA ASP A 89 5.01 9.17 9.03
C ASP A 89 6.39 9.44 9.66
N LEU A 90 7.46 9.27 8.89
CA LEU A 90 8.83 9.42 9.36
C LEU A 90 9.24 10.88 9.61
N GLU A 91 8.50 11.85 9.08
CA GLU A 91 8.76 13.29 9.29
C GLU A 91 8.12 13.78 10.57
N THR A 92 6.85 13.49 10.80
CA THR A 92 6.08 13.98 11.96
C THR A 92 6.10 13.03 13.15
N SER A 93 6.51 11.78 12.93
CA SER A 93 6.40 10.68 13.91
C SER A 93 4.94 10.32 14.25
N ALA A 94 3.98 10.80 13.48
CA ALA A 94 2.59 10.38 13.59
C ALA A 94 2.43 8.95 13.06
N ASP A 95 1.44 8.25 13.58
CA ASP A 95 1.11 6.90 13.15
C ASP A 95 -0.41 6.66 13.16
N VAL A 96 -0.83 5.65 12.42
CA VAL A 96 -2.19 5.12 12.44
C VAL A 96 -2.15 3.60 12.30
N ARG A 97 -2.83 2.91 13.22
CA ARG A 97 -3.02 1.46 13.17
C ARG A 97 -4.46 1.16 12.78
N ILE A 98 -4.65 0.63 11.58
CA ILE A 98 -5.92 0.37 10.93
C ILE A 98 -6.17 -1.13 10.98
N CYS A 99 -7.27 -1.54 11.61
CA CYS A 99 -7.66 -2.93 11.76
C CYS A 99 -8.97 -3.16 11.02
N ALA A 100 -9.01 -4.08 10.05
CA ALA A 100 -10.29 -4.46 9.48
C ALA A 100 -11.20 -5.03 10.58
N ARG A 101 -12.49 -4.68 10.53
CA ARG A 101 -13.48 -5.27 11.44
C ARG A 101 -13.55 -6.77 11.24
N LYS A 102 -13.94 -7.50 12.27
CA LYS A 102 -14.00 -8.97 12.23
C LYS A 102 -14.92 -9.47 11.12
N GLU A 103 -16.07 -8.86 10.98
CA GLU A 103 -17.08 -9.18 9.97
C GLU A 103 -16.50 -8.98 8.55
N ILE A 104 -15.78 -7.87 8.35
CA ILE A 104 -15.09 -7.61 7.07
C ILE A 104 -14.00 -8.67 6.84
N ALA A 105 -13.20 -9.00 7.84
CA ALA A 105 -12.12 -9.98 7.68
C ALA A 105 -12.63 -11.38 7.36
N GLU A 106 -13.82 -11.75 7.85
CA GLU A 106 -14.48 -13.03 7.59
C GLU A 106 -15.11 -13.06 6.19
N ASP A 107 -15.79 -11.98 5.76
CA ASP A 107 -16.64 -11.97 4.57
C ASP A 107 -15.97 -11.31 3.34
N ILE A 108 -14.84 -10.64 3.49
CA ILE A 108 -14.21 -9.82 2.44
C ILE A 108 -14.09 -10.51 1.10
N ARG A 109 -13.80 -11.82 1.09
CA ARG A 109 -13.62 -12.60 -0.15
C ARG A 109 -14.92 -12.85 -0.92
N GLN A 110 -16.07 -12.60 -0.29
CA GLN A 110 -17.41 -12.77 -0.87
C GLN A 110 -18.05 -11.42 -1.20
N MET A 111 -17.39 -10.31 -0.86
CA MET A 111 -17.86 -8.96 -1.15
C MET A 111 -17.52 -8.56 -2.59
N GLU A 112 -18.32 -7.68 -3.16
CA GLU A 112 -17.96 -7.03 -4.43
C GLU A 112 -16.97 -5.88 -4.18
N PRO A 113 -15.95 -5.69 -5.03
CA PRO A 113 -14.97 -4.63 -4.87
C PRO A 113 -15.59 -3.24 -4.73
N GLU A 114 -16.62 -2.94 -5.54
CA GLU A 114 -17.33 -1.67 -5.51
C GLU A 114 -18.02 -1.43 -4.17
N ALA A 115 -18.58 -2.47 -3.57
CA ALA A 115 -19.21 -2.37 -2.25
C ALA A 115 -18.17 -2.03 -1.17
N VAL A 116 -16.95 -2.59 -1.27
CA VAL A 116 -15.85 -2.26 -0.36
C VAL A 116 -15.36 -0.82 -0.56
N LEU A 117 -15.24 -0.36 -1.82
CA LEU A 117 -14.83 1.01 -2.13
C LEU A 117 -15.85 2.05 -1.63
N ALA A 118 -17.13 1.75 -1.73
CA ALA A 118 -18.21 2.66 -1.34
C ALA A 118 -18.55 2.63 0.16
N ALA A 119 -18.09 1.61 0.89
CA ALA A 119 -18.43 1.44 2.31
C ALA A 119 -17.87 2.60 3.17
N PRO A 120 -18.58 3.07 4.20
CA PRO A 120 -18.06 4.06 5.13
C PRO A 120 -16.89 3.50 5.95
N GLU A 121 -15.96 4.37 6.36
CA GLU A 121 -14.74 3.99 7.09
C GLU A 121 -15.05 3.16 8.35
N ASP A 122 -16.02 3.59 9.12
CA ASP A 122 -16.42 2.95 10.38
C ASP A 122 -17.09 1.59 10.19
N ALA A 123 -17.62 1.30 8.99
CA ALA A 123 -18.07 -0.04 8.63
C ALA A 123 -16.92 -1.00 8.30
N LEU A 124 -15.81 -0.47 7.77
CA LEU A 124 -14.65 -1.27 7.37
C LEU A 124 -13.63 -1.47 8.49
N PHE A 125 -13.36 -0.41 9.29
CA PHE A 125 -12.18 -0.37 10.15
C PHE A 125 -12.50 0.00 11.59
N THR A 126 -11.60 -0.47 12.45
CA THR A 126 -11.37 0.03 13.81
C THR A 126 -9.94 0.49 13.93
N PHE A 127 -9.65 1.29 14.96
CA PHE A 127 -8.34 1.87 15.18
C PHE A 127 -7.79 1.49 16.54
N GLU A 128 -6.53 1.12 16.57
CA GLU A 128 -5.82 0.76 17.78
C GLU A 128 -4.58 1.65 17.97
N LYS A 129 -4.02 1.64 19.15
CA LYS A 129 -2.74 2.29 19.38
C LYS A 129 -1.63 1.54 18.67
N ALA A 130 -0.84 2.24 17.87
CA ALA A 130 0.32 1.64 17.21
C ALA A 130 1.44 1.36 18.21
N HIS A 131 2.22 0.32 17.92
CA HIS A 131 3.48 0.09 18.63
C HIS A 131 4.59 0.87 17.92
N PRO A 132 5.45 1.60 18.64
CA PRO A 132 6.51 2.36 18.00
C PRO A 132 7.48 1.45 17.24
N LEU A 133 7.97 1.92 16.08
CA LEU A 133 9.03 1.24 15.36
C LEU A 133 10.28 1.18 16.23
N THR A 134 10.94 0.01 16.25
CA THR A 134 12.20 -0.12 17.00
C THR A 134 13.28 0.80 16.41
N PRO A 135 14.24 1.30 17.21
CA PRO A 135 15.36 2.10 16.70
C PRO A 135 16.13 1.43 15.57
N ARG A 136 16.27 0.10 15.63
CA ARG A 136 16.91 -0.70 14.57
C ARG A 136 16.10 -0.68 13.26
N THR A 137 14.78 -0.80 13.35
CA THR A 137 13.88 -0.73 12.19
C THR A 137 13.92 0.64 11.55
N LEU A 138 13.80 1.71 12.37
CA LEU A 138 13.90 3.09 11.91
C LEU A 138 15.23 3.38 11.20
N ALA A 139 16.35 2.94 11.78
CA ALA A 139 17.67 3.10 11.16
C ALA A 139 17.79 2.36 9.82
N LYS A 140 17.14 1.19 9.68
CA LYS A 140 17.13 0.42 8.43
C LYS A 140 16.32 1.13 7.35
N VAL A 141 15.12 1.59 7.68
CA VAL A 141 14.23 2.28 6.74
C VAL A 141 14.83 3.60 6.26
N ARG A 142 15.35 4.42 7.16
CA ARG A 142 15.96 5.72 6.83
C ARG A 142 17.19 5.62 5.92
N ARG A 143 17.93 4.51 5.97
CA ARG A 143 19.10 4.28 5.09
C ARG A 143 18.74 4.01 3.63
N THR A 144 17.53 3.53 3.35
CA THR A 144 17.10 3.20 1.99
C THR A 144 16.52 4.41 1.24
N CYS A 145 16.37 5.55 1.89
CA CYS A 145 15.68 6.73 1.36
C CYS A 145 16.56 7.99 1.29
N THR A 146 17.86 7.85 0.98
CA THR A 146 18.79 8.99 0.94
C THR A 146 18.85 9.76 -0.38
N THR A 147 18.08 9.38 -1.39
CA THR A 147 18.05 10.08 -2.67
C THR A 147 16.62 10.46 -3.03
N PRO A 148 16.27 11.76 -3.15
CA PRO A 148 15.00 12.15 -3.75
C PRO A 148 14.94 11.54 -5.16
N ALA A 149 13.81 10.88 -5.46
CA ALA A 149 13.59 10.40 -6.81
C ALA A 149 13.70 11.60 -7.77
N PRO A 150 14.51 11.53 -8.85
CA PRO A 150 14.46 12.55 -9.88
C PRO A 150 13.02 12.62 -10.38
N SER A 151 12.52 13.84 -10.62
CA SER A 151 11.20 14.03 -11.22
C SER A 151 11.17 13.28 -12.56
N VAL A 152 10.54 12.09 -12.54
CA VAL A 152 10.37 11.31 -13.76
C VAL A 152 9.27 11.99 -14.55
N PRO A 153 9.54 12.51 -15.75
CA PRO A 153 8.49 13.06 -16.59
C PRO A 153 7.47 11.95 -16.89
N HIS A 154 6.18 12.24 -16.76
CA HIS A 154 5.05 11.35 -16.97
C HIS A 154 4.87 10.85 -18.42
N ARG A 155 5.94 10.67 -19.19
CA ARG A 155 5.90 10.08 -20.53
C ARG A 155 7.09 9.18 -20.76
N ILE A 156 6.89 7.89 -20.55
CA ILE A 156 7.65 6.89 -21.28
C ILE A 156 6.94 6.73 -22.64
N SER A 157 7.21 7.63 -23.57
CA SER A 157 6.95 7.40 -24.99
C SER A 157 8.13 6.63 -25.53
N GLY A 158 7.93 5.35 -25.88
CA GLY A 158 8.90 4.51 -26.57
C GLY A 158 9.58 3.50 -25.67
N VAL A 159 8.88 2.41 -25.36
CA VAL A 159 9.55 1.15 -25.07
C VAL A 159 10.04 0.62 -26.41
N GLN A 160 11.23 1.03 -26.84
CA GLN A 160 11.99 0.31 -27.84
C GLN A 160 12.95 -0.62 -27.12
N ASP A 161 12.74 -1.91 -27.39
CA ASP A 161 13.66 -3.04 -27.24
C ASP A 161 14.33 -3.22 -25.86
N CYS A 162 13.72 -4.10 -25.08
CA CYS A 162 14.42 -4.78 -24.01
C CYS A 162 15.63 -5.54 -24.59
N PRO A 163 16.88 -5.27 -24.14
CA PRO A 163 18.04 -6.01 -24.63
C PRO A 163 17.88 -7.51 -24.40
N ASP A 164 18.31 -8.32 -25.37
CA ASP A 164 18.21 -9.80 -25.40
C ASP A 164 18.81 -10.56 -24.20
N GLN A 165 19.31 -9.86 -23.20
CA GLN A 165 19.92 -10.46 -22.00
C GLN A 165 18.90 -11.19 -21.09
N PHE A 166 17.61 -10.91 -21.21
CA PHE A 166 16.57 -11.52 -20.38
C PHE A 166 15.84 -12.71 -21.02
N ARG A 167 16.13 -13.04 -22.28
CA ARG A 167 15.52 -14.20 -23.00
C ARG A 167 16.02 -15.57 -22.59
N LYS A 168 16.97 -15.66 -21.65
CA LYS A 168 17.58 -16.94 -21.25
C LYS A 168 16.94 -17.65 -20.06
N PHE A 169 15.82 -17.16 -19.54
CA PHE A 169 15.16 -17.78 -18.38
C PHE A 169 13.98 -18.71 -18.71
N ASP A 170 13.58 -18.84 -19.98
CA ASP A 170 12.38 -19.61 -20.38
C ASP A 170 12.67 -20.99 -20.98
N SER A 171 13.82 -21.58 -20.76
CA SER A 171 14.13 -22.89 -21.33
C SER A 171 14.77 -23.90 -20.37
N GLN A 172 14.29 -23.94 -19.10
CA GLN A 172 14.53 -25.09 -18.21
C GLN A 172 13.43 -25.14 -17.13
N ASN A 173 12.26 -25.71 -17.47
CA ASN A 173 11.45 -26.67 -16.70
C ASN A 173 10.25 -27.11 -17.55
#